data_1eabc634021c5ab997799137062e0b77
#
_entry.id   1eabc634021c5ab997799137062e0b77
#
_cell.length_a   1.000
_cell.length_b   1.000
_cell.length_c   1.000
_cell.angle_alpha   90.00
_cell.angle_beta   90.00
_cell.angle_gamma   90.00
#
_symmetry.space_group_name_H-M   'P 1'
#
loop_
_entity.id
_entity.type
_entity.pdbx_description
1 polymer ?
#
loop_
_entity_poly.entity_id
_entity_poly.type
_entity_poly.pdbx_seq_one_letter_code
_entity_poly.pdbx_strand_id
1 'polypeptide(L)'
;PLKAWFRGESQWNERFQQGMQDLWRGLANGAENMIGIGVATGVAGVIIGTVSLTGAHQVIGEFVEMLSSGSLILMLLLVAVMSLLLGMGLPTTANYIVVSSLMAPVIVSLGSQNGLIVPLVAVHLFVFYFGILADDTPPVGLAAFAAAAISQGDPIKTGIQGFTYDIRTALLPFLFLFNTELLLIDVTWFKGILVFLVAAAAMMLFAAATQGHWLVRCRWWETIVLLLVAFTLLRPGYWLDQWQEPWQRYAGSALMEQLEKTGRDLTLRLDVEGPDFDRPEELNSLTILLELKADQSLQQALDENGILIQVDAESVVLEEPMPGSTYFQPFQRFDFYMDD
;
A
#
# COMPACT_ATOMS: atom_id res chain seq x y z
N PRO A 1 -3.94 30.75 -31.37
CA PRO A 1 -3.66 32.19 -31.51
C PRO A 1 -2.18 32.46 -31.86
N LEU A 2 -1.20 31.92 -31.10
CA LEU A 2 0.25 32.14 -31.32
C LEU A 2 0.72 31.74 -32.74
N LYS A 3 0.25 30.60 -33.28
CA LYS A 3 0.58 30.19 -34.65
C LYS A 3 0.04 31.15 -35.73
N ALA A 4 -1.14 31.74 -35.51
CA ALA A 4 -1.75 32.71 -36.41
C ALA A 4 -1.00 34.05 -36.37
N TRP A 5 -0.54 34.47 -35.20
CA TRP A 5 0.32 35.65 -35.02
C TRP A 5 1.65 35.52 -35.79
N PHE A 6 2.33 34.36 -35.68
CA PHE A 6 3.57 34.09 -36.43
C PHE A 6 3.39 34.04 -37.96
N ARG A 7 2.15 33.73 -38.45
CA ARG A 7 1.85 33.66 -39.87
C ARG A 7 1.29 34.98 -40.45
N GLY A 8 1.11 36.05 -39.63
CA GLY A 8 0.62 37.33 -40.06
C GLY A 8 -0.86 37.28 -40.56
N GLU A 9 -1.68 36.34 -40.07
CA GLU A 9 -3.06 36.18 -40.47
C GLU A 9 -3.92 37.33 -39.94
N SER A 10 -4.77 37.96 -40.81
CA SER A 10 -5.60 39.11 -40.49
C SER A 10 -6.73 38.86 -39.49
N GLN A 11 -7.00 37.58 -39.14
CA GLN A 11 -8.03 37.14 -38.19
C GLN A 11 -7.51 36.90 -36.77
N TRP A 12 -6.36 37.48 -36.39
CA TRP A 12 -5.74 37.25 -35.10
C TRP A 12 -6.65 37.60 -33.90
N ASN A 13 -7.38 38.74 -34.00
CA ASN A 13 -8.27 39.19 -32.92
C ASN A 13 -9.43 38.22 -32.68
N GLU A 14 -10.05 37.71 -33.74
CA GLU A 14 -11.16 36.75 -33.59
C GLU A 14 -10.69 35.43 -33.00
N ARG A 15 -9.57 34.93 -33.45
CA ARG A 15 -8.98 33.68 -32.92
C ARG A 15 -8.49 33.84 -31.46
N PHE A 16 -8.02 35.03 -31.11
CA PHE A 16 -7.65 35.32 -29.72
C PHE A 16 -8.89 35.39 -28.82
N GLN A 17 -9.97 36.04 -29.27
CA GLN A 17 -11.22 36.09 -28.52
C GLN A 17 -11.84 34.70 -28.37
N GLN A 18 -11.84 33.89 -29.42
CA GLN A 18 -12.30 32.51 -29.35
C GLN A 18 -11.46 31.68 -28.35
N GLY A 19 -10.13 31.77 -28.43
CA GLY A 19 -9.26 31.08 -27.48
C GLY A 19 -9.46 31.49 -26.03
N MET A 20 -9.76 32.79 -25.79
CA MET A 20 -10.08 33.27 -24.44
C MET A 20 -11.45 32.77 -23.96
N GLN A 21 -12.46 32.73 -24.85
CA GLN A 21 -13.77 32.17 -24.54
C GLN A 21 -13.68 30.66 -24.25
N ASP A 22 -12.89 29.93 -25.04
CA ASP A 22 -12.69 28.49 -24.83
C ASP A 22 -11.95 28.21 -23.52
N LEU A 23 -10.96 29.04 -23.18
CA LEU A 23 -10.29 28.98 -21.87
C LEU A 23 -11.29 29.20 -20.72
N TRP A 24 -12.12 30.26 -20.85
CA TRP A 24 -13.12 30.57 -19.83
C TRP A 24 -14.15 29.45 -19.66
N ARG A 25 -14.65 28.91 -20.78
CA ARG A 25 -15.57 27.78 -20.79
C ARG A 25 -14.92 26.54 -20.18
N GLY A 26 -13.67 26.28 -20.53
CA GLY A 26 -12.89 25.17 -19.94
C GLY A 26 -12.75 25.28 -18.42
N LEU A 27 -12.44 26.47 -17.91
CA LEU A 27 -12.37 26.74 -16.48
C LEU A 27 -13.74 26.61 -15.79
N ALA A 28 -14.79 27.12 -16.39
CA ALA A 28 -16.15 27.02 -15.86
C ALA A 28 -16.62 25.55 -15.80
N ASN A 29 -16.46 24.80 -16.88
CA ASN A 29 -16.82 23.40 -16.94
C ASN A 29 -15.97 22.57 -15.95
N GLY A 30 -14.67 22.90 -15.81
CA GLY A 30 -13.81 22.30 -14.80
C GLY A 30 -14.32 22.53 -13.38
N ALA A 31 -14.73 23.77 -13.07
CA ALA A 31 -15.31 24.09 -11.77
C ALA A 31 -16.65 23.37 -11.52
N GLU A 32 -17.53 23.29 -12.53
CA GLU A 32 -18.78 22.53 -12.42
C GLU A 32 -18.54 21.04 -12.14
N ASN A 33 -17.58 20.42 -12.82
CA ASN A 33 -17.20 19.01 -12.59
C ASN A 33 -16.67 18.80 -11.18
N MET A 34 -15.99 19.80 -10.59
CA MET A 34 -15.48 19.71 -9.22
C MET A 34 -16.57 19.75 -8.15
N ILE A 35 -17.77 20.24 -8.44
CA ILE A 35 -18.89 20.29 -7.48
C ILE A 35 -19.23 18.85 -7.01
N GLY A 36 -19.40 17.94 -7.95
CA GLY A 36 -19.70 16.53 -7.63
C GLY A 36 -18.61 15.87 -6.77
N ILE A 37 -17.35 16.11 -7.08
CA ILE A 37 -16.21 15.61 -6.34
C ILE A 37 -16.18 16.23 -4.92
N GLY A 38 -16.40 17.53 -4.81
CA GLY A 38 -16.45 18.23 -3.52
C GLY A 38 -17.56 17.71 -2.60
N VAL A 39 -18.77 17.49 -3.14
CA VAL A 39 -19.87 16.90 -2.39
C VAL A 39 -19.55 15.48 -1.96
N ALA A 40 -19.04 14.63 -2.87
CA ALA A 40 -18.65 13.26 -2.56
C ALA A 40 -17.58 13.22 -1.45
N THR A 41 -16.56 14.08 -1.53
CA THR A 41 -15.51 14.18 -0.50
C THR A 41 -16.06 14.65 0.85
N GLY A 42 -16.99 15.62 0.85
CA GLY A 42 -17.65 16.09 2.06
C GLY A 42 -18.48 14.99 2.74
N VAL A 43 -19.26 14.24 1.97
CA VAL A 43 -20.03 13.08 2.49
C VAL A 43 -19.11 11.98 2.99
N ALA A 44 -18.03 11.69 2.27
CA ALA A 44 -17.02 10.73 2.72
C ALA A 44 -16.39 11.16 4.04
N GLY A 45 -16.12 12.45 4.25
CA GLY A 45 -15.66 12.99 5.54
C GLY A 45 -16.64 12.72 6.69
N VAL A 46 -17.95 12.79 6.44
CA VAL A 46 -18.99 12.41 7.44
C VAL A 46 -18.91 10.93 7.76
N ILE A 47 -18.73 10.06 6.74
CA ILE A 47 -18.59 8.61 6.93
C ILE A 47 -17.35 8.32 7.78
N ILE A 48 -16.20 8.91 7.43
CA ILE A 48 -14.95 8.75 8.20
C ILE A 48 -15.13 9.17 9.65
N GLY A 49 -15.72 10.36 9.88
CA GLY A 49 -15.99 10.84 11.22
C GLY A 49 -16.91 9.92 12.01
N THR A 50 -17.95 9.39 11.38
CA THR A 50 -18.87 8.44 12.02
C THR A 50 -18.17 7.12 12.37
N VAL A 51 -17.38 6.58 11.44
CA VAL A 51 -16.61 5.33 11.65
C VAL A 51 -15.59 5.49 12.78
N SER A 52 -14.89 6.62 12.82
CA SER A 52 -13.93 6.92 13.90
C SER A 52 -14.60 7.07 15.25
N LEU A 53 -15.71 7.82 15.32
CA LEU A 53 -16.44 8.06 16.58
C LEU A 53 -17.15 6.83 17.13
N THR A 54 -17.60 5.96 16.26
CA THR A 54 -18.33 4.72 16.65
C THR A 54 -17.40 3.53 16.89
N GLY A 55 -16.13 3.63 16.53
CA GLY A 55 -15.20 2.49 16.55
C GLY A 55 -15.54 1.38 15.53
N ALA A 56 -16.40 1.67 14.55
CA ALA A 56 -16.85 0.68 13.58
C ALA A 56 -15.69 0.03 12.79
N HIS A 57 -14.57 0.72 12.62
CA HIS A 57 -13.36 0.17 11.99
C HIS A 57 -12.79 -1.01 12.79
N GLN A 58 -12.89 -0.99 14.13
CA GLN A 58 -12.43 -2.09 14.99
C GLN A 58 -13.28 -3.34 14.76
N VAL A 59 -14.62 -3.20 14.80
CA VAL A 59 -15.54 -4.32 14.58
C VAL A 59 -15.38 -4.93 13.18
N ILE A 60 -15.21 -4.08 12.16
CA ILE A 60 -14.98 -4.56 10.79
C ILE A 60 -13.58 -5.22 10.69
N GLY A 61 -12.58 -4.66 11.37
CA GLY A 61 -11.24 -5.22 11.48
C GLY A 61 -11.27 -6.63 12.07
N GLU A 62 -11.86 -6.80 13.22
CA GLU A 62 -12.03 -8.11 13.89
C GLU A 62 -12.76 -9.12 13.01
N PHE A 63 -13.82 -8.68 12.30
CA PHE A 63 -14.54 -9.55 11.37
C PHE A 63 -13.66 -10.00 10.20
N VAL A 64 -12.89 -9.10 9.60
CA VAL A 64 -11.95 -9.43 8.52
C VAL A 64 -10.80 -10.30 9.03
N GLU A 65 -10.30 -10.03 10.23
CA GLU A 65 -9.27 -10.83 10.88
C GLU A 65 -9.78 -12.26 11.16
N MET A 66 -10.97 -12.38 11.70
CA MET A 66 -11.64 -13.67 11.91
C MET A 66 -11.79 -14.45 10.60
N LEU A 67 -12.23 -13.78 9.52
CA LEU A 67 -12.36 -14.42 8.20
C LEU A 67 -11.01 -14.78 7.58
N SER A 68 -9.98 -13.96 7.84
CA SER A 68 -8.62 -14.20 7.35
C SER A 68 -7.87 -15.23 8.18
N SER A 69 -8.39 -15.63 9.33
CA SER A 69 -7.74 -16.54 10.29
C SER A 69 -6.31 -16.09 10.63
N GLY A 70 -6.09 -14.77 10.77
CA GLY A 70 -4.78 -14.17 11.04
C GLY A 70 -3.81 -14.15 9.84
N SER A 71 -4.23 -14.65 8.66
CA SER A 71 -3.38 -14.65 7.47
C SER A 71 -3.41 -13.30 6.76
N LEU A 72 -2.27 -12.58 6.73
CA LEU A 72 -2.13 -11.30 6.03
C LEU A 72 -2.51 -11.40 4.54
N ILE A 73 -2.09 -12.45 3.85
CA ILE A 73 -2.39 -12.62 2.42
C ILE A 73 -3.89 -12.78 2.19
N LEU A 74 -4.56 -13.60 3.01
CA LEU A 74 -6.01 -13.80 2.88
C LEU A 74 -6.77 -12.51 3.20
N MET A 75 -6.35 -11.75 4.21
CA MET A 75 -6.91 -10.45 4.50
C MET A 75 -6.75 -9.48 3.32
N LEU A 76 -5.56 -9.38 2.75
CA LEU A 76 -5.32 -8.52 1.58
C LEU A 76 -6.22 -8.90 0.39
N LEU A 77 -6.42 -10.20 0.17
CA LEU A 77 -7.36 -10.68 -0.86
C LEU A 77 -8.81 -10.28 -0.54
N LEU A 78 -9.24 -10.39 0.71
CA LEU A 78 -10.58 -9.96 1.13
C LEU A 78 -10.77 -8.45 0.94
N VAL A 79 -9.78 -7.65 1.34
CA VAL A 79 -9.80 -6.18 1.14
C VAL A 79 -9.81 -5.82 -0.34
N ALA A 80 -9.02 -6.53 -1.16
CA ALA A 80 -9.01 -6.33 -2.61
C ALA A 80 -10.39 -6.60 -3.24
N VAL A 81 -11.01 -7.73 -2.88
CA VAL A 81 -12.36 -8.09 -3.34
C VAL A 81 -13.39 -7.06 -2.85
N MET A 82 -13.31 -6.64 -1.59
CA MET A 82 -14.21 -5.63 -1.03
C MET A 82 -14.05 -4.29 -1.76
N SER A 83 -12.81 -3.86 -2.04
CA SER A 83 -12.54 -2.62 -2.79
C SER A 83 -13.10 -2.68 -4.21
N LEU A 84 -12.97 -3.83 -4.88
CA LEU A 84 -13.57 -4.04 -6.20
C LEU A 84 -15.10 -3.98 -6.15
N LEU A 85 -15.73 -4.68 -5.20
CA LEU A 85 -17.19 -4.71 -5.06
C LEU A 85 -17.79 -3.33 -4.76
N LEU A 86 -17.18 -2.59 -3.84
CA LEU A 86 -17.60 -1.24 -3.50
C LEU A 86 -17.33 -0.26 -4.66
N GLY A 87 -16.22 -0.42 -5.36
CA GLY A 87 -15.84 0.40 -6.50
C GLY A 87 -16.78 0.27 -7.70
N MET A 88 -17.48 -0.86 -7.85
CA MET A 88 -18.49 -1.03 -8.89
C MET A 88 -19.71 -0.10 -8.72
N GLY A 89 -19.94 0.43 -7.53
CA GLY A 89 -21.10 1.27 -7.24
C GLY A 89 -20.77 2.70 -6.82
N LEU A 90 -19.50 2.99 -6.58
CA LEU A 90 -19.03 4.29 -6.08
C LEU A 90 -18.01 4.91 -7.03
N PRO A 91 -17.93 6.26 -7.12
CA PRO A 91 -16.81 6.92 -7.76
C PRO A 91 -15.48 6.50 -7.09
N THR A 92 -14.42 6.36 -7.89
CA THR A 92 -13.10 5.89 -7.42
C THR A 92 -12.59 6.61 -6.18
N THR A 93 -12.72 7.94 -6.12
CA THR A 93 -12.33 8.74 -4.97
C THR A 93 -13.11 8.39 -3.70
N ALA A 94 -14.44 8.22 -3.82
CA ALA A 94 -15.29 7.87 -2.69
C ALA A 94 -14.99 6.44 -2.19
N ASN A 95 -14.83 5.50 -3.10
CA ASN A 95 -14.44 4.13 -2.79
C ASN A 95 -13.10 4.10 -2.04
N TYR A 96 -12.08 4.77 -2.57
CA TYR A 96 -10.78 4.86 -1.91
C TYR A 96 -10.88 5.40 -0.49
N ILE A 97 -11.60 6.52 -0.27
CA ILE A 97 -11.72 7.14 1.04
C ILE A 97 -12.41 6.19 2.04
N VAL A 98 -13.52 5.56 1.63
CA VAL A 98 -14.27 4.66 2.51
C VAL A 98 -13.43 3.43 2.86
N VAL A 99 -12.89 2.74 1.87
CA VAL A 99 -12.14 1.50 2.12
C VAL A 99 -10.84 1.76 2.87
N SER A 100 -10.10 2.84 2.52
CA SER A 100 -8.87 3.16 3.24
C SER A 100 -9.13 3.51 4.71
N SER A 101 -10.21 4.26 4.99
CA SER A 101 -10.57 4.63 6.37
C SER A 101 -10.91 3.43 7.25
N LEU A 102 -11.52 2.41 6.64
CA LEU A 102 -11.93 1.20 7.35
C LEU A 102 -10.76 0.21 7.47
N MET A 103 -10.03 0.00 6.40
CA MET A 103 -9.10 -1.13 6.28
C MET A 103 -7.64 -0.77 6.50
N ALA A 104 -7.23 0.50 6.32
CA ALA A 104 -5.81 0.83 6.47
C ALA A 104 -5.28 0.54 7.89
N PRO A 105 -5.97 0.91 8.98
CA PRO A 105 -5.51 0.55 10.32
C PRO A 105 -5.40 -0.96 10.53
N VAL A 106 -6.37 -1.73 10.01
CA VAL A 106 -6.41 -3.19 10.14
C VAL A 106 -5.26 -3.85 9.40
N ILE A 107 -4.96 -3.40 8.17
CA ILE A 107 -3.85 -3.94 7.37
C ILE A 107 -2.51 -3.67 8.07
N VAL A 108 -2.33 -2.47 8.62
CA VAL A 108 -1.10 -2.12 9.36
C VAL A 108 -0.96 -2.98 10.61
N SER A 109 -2.02 -3.10 11.42
CA SER A 109 -2.03 -3.91 12.63
C SER A 109 -1.74 -5.38 12.35
N LEU A 110 -2.46 -5.99 11.41
CA LEU A 110 -2.26 -7.40 11.07
C LEU A 110 -0.91 -7.63 10.37
N GLY A 111 -0.42 -6.65 9.61
CA GLY A 111 0.94 -6.66 9.07
C GLY A 111 1.96 -6.80 10.20
N SER A 112 1.87 -5.96 11.21
CA SER A 112 2.76 -5.98 12.39
C SER A 112 2.67 -7.30 13.17
N GLN A 113 1.46 -7.85 13.33
CA GLN A 113 1.25 -9.17 13.96
C GLN A 113 1.91 -10.31 13.17
N ASN A 114 1.96 -10.20 11.85
CA ASN A 114 2.63 -11.17 10.96
C ASN A 114 4.11 -10.85 10.71
N GLY A 115 4.72 -9.96 11.49
CA GLY A 115 6.12 -9.59 11.36
C GLY A 115 6.45 -8.76 10.12
N LEU A 116 5.46 -8.15 9.47
CA LEU A 116 5.63 -7.29 8.31
C LEU A 116 5.31 -5.84 8.67
N ILE A 117 6.30 -4.97 8.56
CA ILE A 117 6.09 -3.53 8.74
C ILE A 117 5.57 -2.96 7.44
N VAL A 118 4.29 -2.61 7.44
CA VAL A 118 3.61 -2.11 6.25
C VAL A 118 3.51 -0.60 6.31
N PRO A 119 4.22 0.15 5.43
CA PRO A 119 4.09 1.60 5.38
C PRO A 119 2.65 2.01 5.00
N LEU A 120 2.12 3.01 5.70
CA LEU A 120 0.76 3.49 5.48
C LEU A 120 0.51 3.89 4.01
N VAL A 121 1.51 4.47 3.34
CA VAL A 121 1.42 4.82 1.91
C VAL A 121 1.23 3.60 1.01
N ALA A 122 1.85 2.45 1.34
CA ALA A 122 1.67 1.21 0.59
C ALA A 122 0.24 0.68 0.72
N VAL A 123 -0.34 0.77 1.93
CA VAL A 123 -1.74 0.39 2.19
C VAL A 123 -2.71 1.29 1.41
N HIS A 124 -2.50 2.60 1.45
CA HIS A 124 -3.32 3.54 0.69
C HIS A 124 -3.25 3.28 -0.82
N LEU A 125 -2.05 3.00 -1.35
CA LEU A 125 -1.90 2.62 -2.75
C LEU A 125 -2.58 1.29 -3.06
N PHE A 126 -2.50 0.31 -2.16
CA PHE A 126 -3.19 -0.97 -2.30
C PHE A 126 -4.69 -0.78 -2.52
N VAL A 127 -5.34 -0.06 -1.63
CA VAL A 127 -6.78 0.23 -1.70
C VAL A 127 -7.12 1.05 -2.94
N PHE A 128 -6.29 2.06 -3.27
CA PHE A 128 -6.50 2.93 -4.41
C PHE A 128 -6.46 2.18 -5.75
N TYR A 129 -5.47 1.30 -5.94
CA TYR A 129 -5.35 0.51 -7.16
C TYR A 129 -6.56 -0.41 -7.37
N PHE A 130 -7.03 -1.09 -6.32
CA PHE A 130 -8.22 -1.93 -6.43
C PHE A 130 -9.50 -1.12 -6.64
N GLY A 131 -9.55 0.10 -6.09
CA GLY A 131 -10.62 1.05 -6.36
C GLY A 131 -10.71 1.47 -7.82
N ILE A 132 -9.57 1.73 -8.47
CA ILE A 132 -9.49 2.07 -9.89
C ILE A 132 -9.83 0.86 -10.77
N LEU A 133 -9.30 -0.32 -10.45
CA LEU A 133 -9.56 -1.54 -11.20
C LEU A 133 -11.04 -1.88 -11.30
N ALA A 134 -11.84 -1.43 -10.35
CA ALA A 134 -13.30 -1.64 -10.38
C ALA A 134 -13.97 -0.99 -11.59
N ASP A 135 -13.44 0.13 -12.10
CA ASP A 135 -13.98 0.83 -13.27
C ASP A 135 -13.79 0.05 -14.58
N ASP A 136 -12.80 -0.85 -14.65
CA ASP A 136 -12.51 -1.69 -15.81
C ASP A 136 -12.98 -3.14 -15.63
N THR A 137 -13.45 -3.49 -14.40
CA THR A 137 -13.85 -4.87 -14.09
C THR A 137 -15.30 -5.15 -14.50
N PRO A 138 -15.56 -6.16 -15.34
CA PRO A 138 -16.91 -6.60 -15.64
C PRO A 138 -17.64 -7.09 -14.35
N PRO A 139 -18.98 -6.90 -14.21
CA PRO A 139 -19.92 -6.48 -15.25
C PRO A 139 -20.14 -4.97 -15.38
N VAL A 140 -19.60 -4.15 -14.47
CA VAL A 140 -19.90 -2.71 -14.44
C VAL A 140 -19.01 -1.92 -15.40
N GLY A 141 -17.71 -2.12 -15.38
CA GLY A 141 -16.69 -1.64 -16.30
C GLY A 141 -17.03 -0.36 -17.09
N LEU A 142 -17.24 0.78 -16.44
CA LEU A 142 -17.70 2.02 -17.09
C LEU A 142 -16.75 2.45 -18.23
N ALA A 143 -15.44 2.30 -18.03
CA ALA A 143 -14.45 2.62 -19.05
C ALA A 143 -14.55 1.67 -20.26
N ALA A 144 -14.80 0.38 -20.03
CA ALA A 144 -15.00 -0.59 -21.10
C ALA A 144 -16.28 -0.32 -21.91
N PHE A 145 -17.37 0.11 -21.26
CA PHE A 145 -18.58 0.52 -21.96
C PHE A 145 -18.36 1.76 -22.81
N ALA A 146 -17.63 2.76 -22.30
CA ALA A 146 -17.28 3.95 -23.06
C ALA A 146 -16.40 3.61 -24.26
N ALA A 147 -15.39 2.77 -24.10
CA ALA A 147 -14.52 2.32 -25.17
C ALA A 147 -15.29 1.51 -26.24
N ALA A 148 -16.19 0.62 -25.81
CA ALA A 148 -17.06 -0.15 -26.71
C ALA A 148 -18.01 0.75 -27.50
N ALA A 149 -18.55 1.81 -26.91
CA ALA A 149 -19.38 2.78 -27.60
C ALA A 149 -18.63 3.50 -28.73
N ILE A 150 -17.34 3.81 -28.54
CA ILE A 150 -16.48 4.43 -29.54
C ILE A 150 -16.11 3.42 -30.64
N SER A 151 -15.70 2.21 -30.24
CA SER A 151 -15.25 1.18 -31.18
C SER A 151 -16.38 0.42 -31.87
N GLN A 152 -17.65 0.65 -31.47
CA GLN A 152 -18.83 -0.12 -31.88
C GLN A 152 -18.69 -1.63 -31.59
N GLY A 153 -17.92 -1.97 -30.56
CA GLY A 153 -17.68 -3.34 -30.12
C GLY A 153 -18.69 -3.79 -29.05
N ASP A 154 -18.53 -5.07 -28.65
CA ASP A 154 -19.29 -5.64 -27.53
C ASP A 154 -18.70 -5.14 -26.21
N PRO A 155 -19.47 -4.47 -25.33
CA PRO A 155 -18.95 -3.90 -24.08
C PRO A 155 -18.37 -4.95 -23.13
N ILE A 156 -19.00 -6.11 -23.01
CA ILE A 156 -18.57 -7.18 -22.10
C ILE A 156 -17.25 -7.79 -22.59
N LYS A 157 -17.13 -8.05 -23.89
CA LYS A 157 -15.88 -8.56 -24.47
C LYS A 157 -14.76 -7.52 -24.35
N THR A 158 -15.08 -6.25 -24.54
CA THR A 158 -14.13 -5.14 -24.34
C THR A 158 -13.66 -5.08 -22.89
N GLY A 159 -14.57 -5.21 -21.91
CA GLY A 159 -14.22 -5.26 -20.49
C GLY A 159 -13.36 -6.47 -20.12
N ILE A 160 -13.70 -7.67 -20.61
CA ILE A 160 -12.87 -8.86 -20.37
C ILE A 160 -11.47 -8.68 -20.96
N GLN A 161 -11.36 -8.09 -22.14
CA GLN A 161 -10.08 -7.82 -22.76
C GLN A 161 -9.28 -6.77 -22.00
N GLY A 162 -9.93 -5.69 -21.52
CA GLY A 162 -9.35 -4.66 -20.66
C GLY A 162 -8.82 -5.28 -19.39
N PHE A 163 -9.65 -6.01 -18.66
CA PHE A 163 -9.24 -6.68 -17.41
C PHE A 163 -8.06 -7.65 -17.61
N THR A 164 -8.00 -8.34 -18.75
CA THR A 164 -6.86 -9.19 -19.08
C THR A 164 -5.55 -8.39 -19.20
N TYR A 165 -5.62 -7.16 -19.69
CA TYR A 165 -4.47 -6.27 -19.73
C TYR A 165 -4.14 -5.70 -18.33
N ASP A 166 -5.15 -5.48 -17.50
CA ASP A 166 -5.02 -4.85 -16.18
C ASP A 166 -4.70 -5.84 -15.04
N ILE A 167 -4.66 -7.15 -15.31
CA ILE A 167 -4.26 -8.14 -14.31
C ILE A 167 -2.88 -7.86 -13.70
N ARG A 168 -2.00 -7.19 -14.45
CA ARG A 168 -0.69 -6.72 -13.98
C ARG A 168 -0.83 -5.63 -12.92
N THR A 169 -1.79 -4.74 -13.14
CA THR A 169 -2.11 -3.66 -12.22
C THR A 169 -2.65 -4.20 -10.90
N ALA A 170 -3.38 -5.33 -10.94
CA ALA A 170 -3.84 -6.01 -9.74
C ALA A 170 -2.70 -6.63 -8.89
N LEU A 171 -1.57 -7.00 -9.51
CA LEU A 171 -0.44 -7.57 -8.80
C LEU A 171 0.42 -6.50 -8.09
N LEU A 172 0.56 -5.32 -8.68
CA LEU A 172 1.42 -4.24 -8.17
C LEU A 172 1.15 -3.86 -6.71
N PRO A 173 -0.12 -3.69 -6.28
CA PRO A 173 -0.42 -3.35 -4.89
C PRO A 173 0.12 -4.35 -3.87
N PHE A 174 0.04 -5.65 -4.18
CA PHE A 174 0.65 -6.67 -3.32
C PHE A 174 2.17 -6.51 -3.25
N LEU A 175 2.81 -6.22 -4.40
CA LEU A 175 4.25 -6.02 -4.43
C LEU A 175 4.70 -4.82 -3.61
N PHE A 176 3.93 -3.73 -3.60
CA PHE A 176 4.24 -2.54 -2.78
C PHE A 176 4.25 -2.83 -1.28
N LEU A 177 3.37 -3.73 -0.82
CA LEU A 177 3.31 -4.14 0.57
C LEU A 177 4.51 -5.01 0.99
N PHE A 178 4.97 -5.86 0.08
CA PHE A 178 6.06 -6.80 0.36
C PHE A 178 7.45 -6.31 -0.07
N ASN A 179 7.51 -5.25 -0.89
CA ASN A 179 8.75 -4.62 -1.34
C ASN A 179 8.57 -3.10 -1.43
N THR A 180 8.84 -2.43 -0.32
CA THR A 180 8.67 -0.98 -0.17
C THR A 180 9.67 -0.17 -0.99
N GLU A 181 10.78 -0.77 -1.44
CA GLU A 181 11.74 -0.13 -2.33
C GLU A 181 11.13 0.26 -3.68
N LEU A 182 10.08 -0.45 -4.13
CA LEU A 182 9.31 -0.07 -5.32
C LEU A 182 8.60 1.28 -5.17
N LEU A 183 8.34 1.70 -3.94
CA LEU A 183 7.78 3.01 -3.59
C LEU A 183 8.86 4.06 -3.31
N LEU A 184 10.13 3.70 -3.50
CA LEU A 184 11.30 4.54 -3.22
C LEU A 184 11.41 4.96 -1.73
N ILE A 185 10.86 4.15 -0.82
CA ILE A 185 10.98 4.36 0.62
C ILE A 185 12.37 3.89 1.04
N ASP A 186 13.09 4.73 1.79
CA ASP A 186 14.45 4.49 2.30
C ASP A 186 15.47 4.09 1.22
N VAL A 187 15.30 4.65 0.03
CA VAL A 187 16.12 4.35 -1.14
C VAL A 187 16.98 5.54 -1.52
N THR A 188 18.30 5.35 -1.61
CA THR A 188 19.23 6.37 -2.12
C THR A 188 18.96 6.63 -3.60
N TRP A 189 19.28 7.85 -4.09
CA TRP A 189 19.05 8.24 -5.48
C TRP A 189 19.59 7.24 -6.52
N PHE A 190 20.81 6.74 -6.29
CA PHE A 190 21.42 5.75 -7.20
C PHE A 190 20.69 4.39 -7.15
N LYS A 191 20.36 3.92 -5.96
CA LYS A 191 19.57 2.69 -5.77
C LYS A 191 18.17 2.82 -6.41
N GLY A 192 17.55 4.01 -6.31
CA GLY A 192 16.24 4.29 -6.93
C GLY A 192 16.24 4.11 -8.45
N ILE A 193 17.30 4.56 -9.14
CA ILE A 193 17.44 4.32 -10.59
C ILE A 193 17.54 2.83 -10.89
N LEU A 194 18.31 2.08 -10.09
CA LEU A 194 18.44 0.63 -10.26
C LEU A 194 17.11 -0.08 -10.03
N VAL A 195 16.40 0.25 -8.95
CA VAL A 195 15.06 -0.30 -8.63
C VAL A 195 14.10 -0.03 -9.78
N PHE A 196 14.08 1.20 -10.31
CA PHE A 196 13.24 1.55 -11.46
C PHE A 196 13.54 0.69 -12.70
N LEU A 197 14.81 0.54 -13.05
CA LEU A 197 15.21 -0.26 -14.22
C LEU A 197 14.85 -1.75 -14.05
N VAL A 198 15.09 -2.31 -12.86
CA VAL A 198 14.74 -3.70 -12.54
C VAL A 198 13.22 -3.89 -12.55
N ALA A 199 12.47 -2.99 -11.94
CA ALA A 199 11.01 -3.03 -11.93
C ALA A 199 10.43 -2.93 -13.36
N ALA A 200 10.96 -2.02 -14.18
CA ALA A 200 10.55 -1.88 -15.58
C ALA A 200 10.81 -3.18 -16.38
N ALA A 201 11.99 -3.78 -16.23
CA ALA A 201 12.30 -5.06 -16.86
C ALA A 201 11.38 -6.18 -16.38
N ALA A 202 11.13 -6.27 -15.08
CA ALA A 202 10.23 -7.26 -14.48
C ALA A 202 8.80 -7.12 -15.01
N MET A 203 8.28 -5.88 -15.10
CA MET A 203 6.95 -5.61 -15.63
C MET A 203 6.84 -5.93 -17.12
N MET A 204 7.89 -5.71 -17.90
CA MET A 204 7.92 -6.12 -19.30
C MET A 204 7.86 -7.65 -19.45
N LEU A 205 8.62 -8.39 -18.65
CA LEU A 205 8.59 -9.85 -18.61
C LEU A 205 7.23 -10.39 -18.16
N PHE A 206 6.65 -9.77 -17.12
CA PHE A 206 5.32 -10.13 -16.64
C PHE A 206 4.24 -9.87 -17.70
N ALA A 207 4.34 -8.73 -18.42
CA ALA A 207 3.46 -8.43 -19.55
C ALA A 207 3.55 -9.46 -20.66
N ALA A 208 4.76 -9.85 -21.04
CA ALA A 208 4.99 -10.86 -22.06
C ALA A 208 4.43 -12.22 -21.64
N ALA A 209 4.61 -12.60 -20.38
CA ALA A 209 4.10 -13.84 -19.82
C ALA A 209 2.57 -13.89 -19.84
N THR A 210 1.89 -12.85 -19.35
CA THR A 210 0.42 -12.80 -19.27
C THR A 210 -0.24 -12.71 -20.64
N GLN A 211 0.42 -12.10 -21.64
CA GLN A 211 -0.07 -12.04 -23.01
C GLN A 211 0.35 -13.27 -23.86
N GLY A 212 1.21 -14.11 -23.32
CA GLY A 212 1.72 -15.28 -24.03
C GLY A 212 2.55 -14.95 -25.27
N HIS A 213 3.17 -13.76 -25.30
CA HIS A 213 3.95 -13.28 -26.45
C HIS A 213 5.14 -12.44 -26.01
N TRP A 214 6.35 -12.89 -26.37
CA TRP A 214 7.61 -12.16 -26.24
C TRP A 214 8.37 -12.26 -27.56
N LEU A 215 8.30 -11.26 -28.41
CA LEU A 215 8.81 -11.26 -29.78
C LEU A 215 8.17 -12.35 -30.68
N VAL A 216 7.92 -13.53 -30.12
CA VAL A 216 7.21 -14.67 -30.71
C VAL A 216 6.19 -15.21 -29.70
N ARG A 217 5.28 -16.07 -30.15
CA ARG A 217 4.29 -16.71 -29.28
C ARG A 217 4.99 -17.62 -28.27
N CYS A 218 4.77 -17.36 -26.97
CA CYS A 218 5.34 -18.14 -25.88
C CYS A 218 4.66 -19.52 -25.77
N ARG A 219 5.45 -20.52 -25.43
CA ARG A 219 4.95 -21.83 -25.01
C ARG A 219 4.52 -21.75 -23.55
N TRP A 220 3.64 -22.65 -23.10
CA TRP A 220 3.12 -22.62 -21.73
C TRP A 220 4.22 -22.65 -20.64
N TRP A 221 5.29 -23.41 -20.84
CA TRP A 221 6.41 -23.48 -19.90
C TRP A 221 7.29 -22.20 -19.92
N GLU A 222 7.42 -21.55 -21.09
CA GLU A 222 8.12 -20.26 -21.21
C GLU A 222 7.38 -19.17 -20.42
N THR A 223 6.04 -19.19 -20.46
CA THR A 223 5.19 -18.32 -19.65
C THR A 223 5.46 -18.49 -18.15
N ILE A 224 5.55 -19.75 -17.68
CA ILE A 224 5.87 -20.03 -16.27
C ILE A 224 7.27 -19.50 -15.89
N VAL A 225 8.26 -19.74 -16.73
CA VAL A 225 9.63 -19.25 -16.51
C VAL A 225 9.66 -17.71 -16.47
N LEU A 226 8.99 -17.05 -17.40
CA LEU A 226 8.90 -15.58 -17.44
C LEU A 226 8.22 -15.03 -16.17
N LEU A 227 7.15 -15.67 -15.68
CA LEU A 227 6.49 -15.30 -14.42
C LEU A 227 7.42 -15.46 -13.21
N LEU A 228 8.16 -16.57 -13.15
CA LEU A 228 9.12 -16.79 -12.05
C LEU A 228 10.25 -15.76 -12.09
N VAL A 229 10.79 -15.47 -13.26
CA VAL A 229 11.83 -14.43 -13.39
C VAL A 229 11.29 -13.05 -13.02
N ALA A 230 10.10 -12.69 -13.49
CA ALA A 230 9.47 -11.43 -13.15
C ALA A 230 9.24 -11.31 -11.63
N PHE A 231 8.73 -12.36 -10.98
CA PHE A 231 8.55 -12.41 -9.54
C PHE A 231 9.88 -12.24 -8.79
N THR A 232 10.92 -12.95 -9.21
CA THR A 232 12.27 -12.85 -8.61
C THR A 232 12.84 -11.44 -8.72
N LEU A 233 12.62 -10.76 -9.86
CA LEU A 233 13.09 -9.38 -10.05
C LEU A 233 12.30 -8.38 -9.21
N LEU A 234 11.00 -8.60 -9.01
CA LEU A 234 10.14 -7.72 -8.20
C LEU A 234 10.33 -7.94 -6.70
N ARG A 235 10.74 -9.13 -6.28
CA ARG A 235 11.01 -9.48 -4.88
C ARG A 235 12.26 -10.35 -4.76
N PRO A 236 13.44 -9.77 -4.98
CA PRO A 236 14.71 -10.53 -4.97
C PRO A 236 15.02 -11.16 -3.60
N GLY A 237 14.62 -10.50 -2.51
CA GLY A 237 14.80 -11.00 -1.15
C GLY A 237 14.06 -12.30 -0.87
N TYR A 238 12.93 -12.59 -1.56
CA TYR A 238 12.11 -13.78 -1.26
C TYR A 238 12.91 -15.10 -1.19
N TRP A 239 13.82 -15.31 -2.14
CA TRP A 239 14.65 -16.52 -2.19
C TRP A 239 15.84 -16.44 -1.25
N LEU A 240 16.42 -15.25 -1.08
CA LEU A 240 17.56 -15.02 -0.20
C LEU A 240 17.16 -15.16 1.27
N ASP A 241 16.02 -14.59 1.65
CA ASP A 241 15.48 -14.61 3.02
C ASP A 241 15.13 -16.03 3.50
N GLN A 242 14.82 -16.94 2.55
CA GLN A 242 14.63 -18.37 2.88
C GLN A 242 15.94 -19.10 3.15
N TRP A 243 17.04 -18.59 2.64
CA TRP A 243 18.34 -19.24 2.78
C TRP A 243 19.21 -18.61 3.87
N GLN A 244 19.06 -17.31 4.06
CA GLN A 244 19.77 -16.53 5.06
C GLN A 244 18.80 -15.49 5.61
N GLU A 245 18.48 -15.62 6.90
CA GLU A 245 17.60 -14.65 7.55
C GLU A 245 18.28 -13.28 7.51
N PRO A 246 17.59 -12.22 7.04
CA PRO A 246 18.19 -10.89 6.90
C PRO A 246 18.45 -10.20 8.25
N TRP A 247 17.96 -10.78 9.36
CA TRP A 247 18.03 -10.21 10.69
C TRP A 247 18.60 -11.24 11.69
N GLN A 248 19.47 -10.79 12.56
CA GLN A 248 19.90 -11.60 13.69
C GLN A 248 18.98 -11.39 14.88
N ARG A 249 18.43 -12.47 15.42
CA ARG A 249 17.54 -12.46 16.58
C ARG A 249 18.32 -12.47 17.87
N TYR A 250 18.02 -11.52 18.75
CA TYR A 250 18.59 -11.42 20.09
C TYR A 250 17.48 -11.44 21.14
N ALA A 251 17.77 -11.99 22.31
CA ALA A 251 16.87 -11.88 23.45
C ALA A 251 16.87 -10.46 23.97
N GLY A 252 15.72 -9.96 24.46
CA GLY A 252 15.56 -8.60 24.94
C GLY A 252 16.58 -8.20 26.03
N SER A 253 17.03 -9.16 26.84
CA SER A 253 18.07 -8.96 27.85
C SER A 253 19.45 -8.57 27.28
N ALA A 254 19.73 -8.86 26.02
CA ALA A 254 20.99 -8.53 25.37
C ALA A 254 20.97 -7.14 24.70
N LEU A 255 19.82 -6.42 24.73
CA LEU A 255 19.62 -5.15 24.03
C LEU A 255 20.67 -4.10 24.40
N MET A 256 20.90 -3.89 25.69
CA MET A 256 21.84 -2.87 26.15
C MET A 256 23.28 -3.18 25.73
N GLU A 257 23.70 -4.42 25.83
CA GLU A 257 25.06 -4.85 25.42
C GLU A 257 25.30 -4.65 23.91
N GLN A 258 24.28 -4.90 23.08
CA GLN A 258 24.41 -4.74 21.64
C GLN A 258 24.37 -3.27 21.22
N LEU A 259 23.55 -2.45 21.86
CA LEU A 259 23.48 -1.00 21.60
C LEU A 259 24.80 -0.29 21.95
N GLU A 260 25.46 -0.66 23.03
CA GLU A 260 26.78 -0.11 23.40
C GLU A 260 27.86 -0.44 22.36
N LYS A 261 27.75 -1.60 21.69
CA LYS A 261 28.72 -2.03 20.69
C LYS A 261 28.57 -1.34 19.33
N THR A 262 27.35 -0.90 18.98
CA THR A 262 27.04 -0.53 17.59
C THR A 262 27.23 0.96 17.32
N GLY A 263 26.95 1.88 18.26
CA GLY A 263 27.30 3.31 18.21
C GLY A 263 26.93 4.07 16.91
N ARG A 264 25.94 3.62 16.15
CA ARG A 264 25.52 4.17 14.84
C ARG A 264 24.00 4.37 14.84
N ASP A 265 23.51 5.06 13.79
CA ASP A 265 22.09 5.04 13.45
C ASP A 265 21.70 3.58 13.16
N LEU A 266 20.74 3.08 13.90
CA LEU A 266 20.36 1.68 13.92
C LEU A 266 18.86 1.53 13.83
N THR A 267 18.40 0.63 13.00
CA THR A 267 17.00 0.22 12.98
C THR A 267 16.83 -1.09 13.74
N LEU A 268 16.08 -1.03 14.81
CA LEU A 268 15.74 -2.20 15.62
C LEU A 268 14.34 -2.69 15.23
N ARG A 269 14.24 -3.96 15.02
CA ARG A 269 12.95 -4.63 14.90
C ARG A 269 12.67 -5.34 16.22
N LEU A 270 11.63 -4.89 16.93
CA LEU A 270 11.22 -5.44 18.21
C LEU A 270 10.04 -6.38 18.00
N ASP A 271 10.17 -7.63 18.37
CA ASP A 271 9.05 -8.57 18.44
C ASP A 271 8.61 -8.69 19.90
N VAL A 272 7.37 -8.29 20.14
CA VAL A 272 6.76 -8.26 21.47
C VAL A 272 5.62 -9.26 21.51
N GLU A 273 5.58 -10.13 22.47
CA GLU A 273 4.51 -11.10 22.69
C GLU A 273 3.78 -10.79 24.00
N GLY A 274 2.48 -10.82 23.97
CA GLY A 274 1.63 -10.61 25.16
C GLY A 274 0.26 -11.27 25.01
N PRO A 275 -0.51 -11.42 26.10
CA PRO A 275 -1.85 -11.93 26.03
C PRO A 275 -2.76 -10.96 25.27
N ASP A 276 -3.67 -11.53 24.48
CA ASP A 276 -4.72 -10.74 23.84
C ASP A 276 -5.63 -10.12 24.89
N PHE A 277 -6.02 -8.84 24.70
CA PHE A 277 -6.86 -8.13 25.66
C PHE A 277 -8.24 -8.77 25.82
N ASP A 278 -8.84 -9.20 24.71
CA ASP A 278 -10.19 -9.80 24.69
C ASP A 278 -10.16 -11.31 24.94
N ARG A 279 -9.01 -11.95 24.65
CA ARG A 279 -8.79 -13.37 24.82
C ARG A 279 -7.47 -13.68 25.51
N PRO A 280 -7.38 -13.48 26.83
CA PRO A 280 -6.12 -13.61 27.59
C PRO A 280 -5.44 -14.99 27.51
N GLU A 281 -6.14 -15.98 26.99
CA GLU A 281 -5.62 -17.33 26.76
C GLU A 281 -4.80 -17.44 25.45
N GLU A 282 -4.94 -16.47 24.53
CA GLU A 282 -4.21 -16.41 23.27
C GLU A 282 -3.05 -15.42 23.41
N LEU A 283 -1.87 -15.80 22.89
CA LEU A 283 -0.71 -14.92 22.81
C LEU A 283 -0.70 -14.23 21.45
N ASN A 284 -0.68 -12.91 21.47
CA ASN A 284 -0.49 -12.07 20.30
C ASN A 284 0.96 -11.62 20.21
N SER A 285 1.52 -11.67 19.00
CA SER A 285 2.83 -11.10 18.71
C SER A 285 2.67 -9.81 17.90
N LEU A 286 3.47 -8.82 18.21
CA LEU A 286 3.51 -7.54 17.51
C LEU A 286 4.95 -7.20 17.15
N THR A 287 5.18 -6.85 15.89
CA THR A 287 6.49 -6.35 15.45
C THR A 287 6.48 -4.84 15.35
N ILE A 288 7.43 -4.21 16.01
CA ILE A 288 7.61 -2.75 16.07
C ILE A 288 8.96 -2.41 15.46
N LEU A 289 9.00 -1.42 14.58
CA LEU A 289 10.25 -0.86 14.07
C LEU A 289 10.62 0.37 14.89
N LEU A 290 11.81 0.36 15.45
CA LEU A 290 12.37 1.46 16.21
C LEU A 290 13.63 1.99 15.52
N GLU A 291 13.58 3.24 15.08
CA GLU A 291 14.75 3.94 14.54
C GLU A 291 15.49 4.64 15.68
N LEU A 292 16.71 4.20 15.95
CA LEU A 292 17.61 4.82 16.91
C LEU A 292 18.62 5.68 16.18
N LYS A 293 18.65 6.98 16.52
CA LYS A 293 19.68 7.90 16.06
C LYS A 293 20.87 7.86 17.00
N ALA A 294 22.08 8.06 16.48
CA ALA A 294 23.33 8.00 17.23
C ALA A 294 23.39 8.96 18.45
N ASP A 295 22.61 10.03 18.42
CA ASP A 295 22.50 11.05 19.47
C ASP A 295 21.29 10.86 20.41
N GLN A 296 20.44 9.87 20.16
CA GLN A 296 19.19 9.61 20.87
C GLN A 296 19.36 8.45 21.85
N SER A 297 18.85 8.60 23.09
CA SER A 297 18.82 7.47 24.01
C SER A 297 17.69 6.49 23.62
N LEU A 298 17.90 5.19 23.91
CA LEU A 298 16.87 4.17 23.72
C LEU A 298 15.53 4.56 24.36
N GLN A 299 15.59 5.08 25.58
CA GLN A 299 14.40 5.51 26.32
C GLN A 299 13.62 6.58 25.55
N GLN A 300 14.30 7.58 24.99
CA GLN A 300 13.65 8.63 24.20
C GLN A 300 13.00 8.09 22.93
N ALA A 301 13.66 7.15 22.23
CA ALA A 301 13.11 6.54 21.03
C ALA A 301 11.88 5.68 21.32
N LEU A 302 11.86 5.01 22.46
CA LEU A 302 10.72 4.20 22.92
C LEU A 302 9.55 5.11 23.35
N ASP A 303 9.82 6.17 24.11
CA ASP A 303 8.82 7.13 24.58
C ASP A 303 8.14 7.84 23.38
N GLU A 304 8.92 8.23 22.36
CA GLU A 304 8.39 8.84 21.13
C GLU A 304 7.46 7.89 20.35
N ASN A 305 7.69 6.58 20.44
CA ASN A 305 6.83 5.55 19.86
C ASN A 305 5.72 5.06 20.80
N GLY A 306 5.61 5.63 22.01
CA GLY A 306 4.57 5.27 22.97
C GLY A 306 4.79 3.92 23.66
N ILE A 307 6.02 3.41 23.64
CA ILE A 307 6.41 2.13 24.25
C ILE A 307 7.12 2.44 25.56
N LEU A 308 6.53 2.02 26.68
CA LEU A 308 7.14 2.15 28.00
C LEU A 308 7.95 0.89 28.34
N ILE A 309 9.26 1.05 28.39
CA ILE A 309 10.18 0.00 28.81
C ILE A 309 10.96 0.50 30.01
N GLN A 310 10.93 -0.22 31.13
CA GLN A 310 11.91 -0.05 32.20
C GLN A 310 13.13 -0.92 31.93
N VAL A 311 14.26 -0.27 31.74
CA VAL A 311 15.55 -0.94 31.56
C VAL A 311 16.25 -0.98 32.91
N ASP A 312 16.18 -2.13 33.59
CA ASP A 312 17.02 -2.42 34.73
C ASP A 312 18.34 -3.04 34.28
N ALA A 313 19.40 -2.90 35.09
CA ALA A 313 20.75 -3.36 34.76
C ALA A 313 20.86 -4.87 34.40
N GLU A 314 19.87 -5.68 34.77
CA GLU A 314 19.83 -7.13 34.53
C GLU A 314 18.64 -7.61 33.70
N SER A 315 17.60 -6.76 33.47
CA SER A 315 16.40 -7.16 32.71
C SER A 315 15.74 -5.97 32.05
N VAL A 316 15.14 -6.20 30.89
CA VAL A 316 14.24 -5.24 30.23
C VAL A 316 12.82 -5.67 30.55
N VAL A 317 12.09 -4.84 31.28
CA VAL A 317 10.69 -5.07 31.63
C VAL A 317 9.83 -4.12 30.79
N LEU A 318 8.89 -4.67 30.06
CA LEU A 318 7.88 -3.90 29.33
C LEU A 318 6.78 -3.50 30.32
N GLU A 319 6.55 -2.20 30.47
CA GLU A 319 5.38 -1.69 31.17
C GLU A 319 4.18 -1.65 30.24
N GLU A 320 2.98 -1.57 30.82
CA GLU A 320 1.77 -1.36 30.03
C GLU A 320 1.90 -0.10 29.16
N PRO A 321 1.64 -0.16 27.84
CA PRO A 321 1.71 1.00 26.98
C PRO A 321 0.76 2.09 27.42
N MET A 322 1.08 3.36 27.13
CA MET A 322 0.23 4.47 27.51
C MET A 322 -1.19 4.34 26.93
N PRO A 323 -2.25 4.67 27.69
CA PRO A 323 -3.59 4.73 27.18
C PRO A 323 -3.67 5.63 25.91
N GLY A 324 -4.17 5.09 24.82
CA GLY A 324 -4.29 5.79 23.53
C GLY A 324 -3.11 5.59 22.58
N SER A 325 -2.06 4.83 22.95
CA SER A 325 -1.06 4.36 22.01
C SER A 325 -1.63 3.24 21.12
N THR A 326 -1.09 3.10 19.92
CA THR A 326 -1.46 2.04 18.96
C THR A 326 -1.15 0.63 19.48
N TYR A 327 -0.36 0.54 20.55
CA TYR A 327 0.17 -0.69 21.12
C TYR A 327 -0.34 -0.98 22.53
N PHE A 328 -1.57 -0.59 22.83
CA PHE A 328 -2.17 -0.76 24.14
C PHE A 328 -2.52 -2.23 24.43
N GLN A 329 -1.51 -3.03 24.77
CA GLN A 329 -1.65 -4.43 25.22
C GLN A 329 -0.55 -4.76 26.22
N PRO A 330 -0.82 -5.59 27.27
CA PRO A 330 0.21 -6.04 28.19
C PRO A 330 1.17 -7.00 27.47
N PHE A 331 2.46 -6.71 27.51
CA PHE A 331 3.49 -7.53 26.90
C PHE A 331 4.17 -8.41 27.93
N GLN A 332 4.46 -9.66 27.57
CA GLN A 332 5.13 -10.64 28.48
C GLN A 332 6.50 -11.06 27.98
N ARG A 333 6.77 -10.94 26.69
CA ARG A 333 8.03 -11.34 26.09
C ARG A 333 8.49 -10.34 25.05
N PHE A 334 9.80 -10.15 25.00
CA PHE A 334 10.43 -9.19 24.12
C PHE A 334 11.71 -9.80 23.53
N ASP A 335 11.80 -9.81 22.21
CA ASP A 335 12.99 -10.15 21.45
C ASP A 335 13.26 -9.03 20.44
N PHE A 336 14.49 -8.85 20.01
CA PHE A 336 14.83 -7.83 19.03
C PHE A 336 15.74 -8.38 17.93
N TYR A 337 15.71 -7.71 16.78
CA TYR A 337 16.50 -8.05 15.62
C TYR A 337 17.30 -6.85 15.18
N MET A 338 18.51 -7.08 14.71
CA MET A 338 19.41 -6.08 14.18
C MET A 338 19.83 -6.48 12.77
N ASP A 339 20.03 -5.47 11.92
CA ASP A 339 20.68 -5.64 10.63
C ASP A 339 22.15 -6.03 10.80
N ASP A 340 22.65 -6.91 9.90
CA ASP A 340 24.06 -7.31 9.85
C ASP A 340 24.98 -6.19 9.37
#